data_101c8528fea7e69fd58d2c250e190fa7
#
_entry.id   101c8528fea7e69fd58d2c250e190fa7
#
_cell.length_a   1.000
_cell.length_b   1.000
_cell.length_c   1.000
_cell.angle_alpha   90.00
_cell.angle_beta   90.00
_cell.angle_gamma   90.00
#
_symmetry.space_group_name_H-M   'P 1'
#
loop_
_entity.id
_entity.type
_entity.pdbx_description
1 polymer ?
#
loop_
_entity_poly.entity_id
_entity_poly.type
_entity_poly.pdbx_seq_one_letter_code
_entity_poly.pdbx_strand_id
1 'polypeptide(L)'
;MYLVREIMHCKPGKVGEMIKRFKQMQPLMKEVGMTESARIMTDMAGGEPFWTLVWEQETPSLEKYLDLTRQTMSDPRMQKIMEGYHDFVESGRREIYKVE
;
A
#
# COMPACT_ATOMS: atom_id res chain seq x y z
N MET A 1 -10.16 7.37 14.91
CA MET A 1 -9.76 7.23 13.49
C MET A 1 -8.24 7.25 13.40
N TYR A 2 -7.70 6.37 12.62
CA TYR A 2 -6.26 6.25 12.40
C TYR A 2 -5.96 6.41 10.92
N LEU A 3 -4.83 7.06 10.61
CA LEU A 3 -4.30 7.16 9.26
C LEU A 3 -3.12 6.21 9.14
N VAL A 4 -3.17 5.31 8.17
CA VAL A 4 -2.10 4.36 7.88
C VAL A 4 -1.48 4.72 6.54
N ARG A 5 -0.15 4.83 6.53
CA ARG A 5 0.63 5.02 5.30
C ARG A 5 1.58 3.85 5.12
N GLU A 6 1.50 3.21 3.99
CA GLU A 6 2.51 2.26 3.54
C GLU A 6 3.40 2.98 2.53
N ILE A 7 4.66 3.19 2.87
CA ILE A 7 5.60 3.97 2.06
C ILE A 7 6.60 3.01 1.45
N MET A 8 6.69 3.00 0.13
CA MET A 8 7.59 2.11 -0.60
C MET A 8 8.58 2.91 -1.41
N HIS A 9 9.87 2.61 -1.22
CA HIS A 9 10.95 3.19 -2.02
C HIS A 9 11.24 2.25 -3.19
N CYS A 10 10.82 2.66 -4.38
CA CYS A 10 11.00 1.86 -5.59
C CYS A 10 12.36 2.15 -6.22
N LYS A 11 12.83 1.20 -7.03
CA LYS A 11 14.01 1.41 -7.85
C LYS A 11 13.70 2.46 -8.92
N PRO A 12 14.73 3.18 -9.41
CA PRO A 12 14.53 4.20 -10.44
C PRO A 12 13.75 3.69 -11.64
N GLY A 13 12.71 4.42 -12.02
CA GLY A 13 11.86 4.07 -13.15
C GLY A 13 10.85 2.95 -12.90
N LYS A 14 10.78 2.39 -11.68
CA LYS A 14 9.93 1.22 -11.39
C LYS A 14 8.65 1.53 -10.62
N VAL A 15 8.42 2.78 -10.24
CA VAL A 15 7.21 3.16 -9.50
C VAL A 15 5.93 2.84 -10.28
N GLY A 16 5.94 3.00 -11.60
CA GLY A 16 4.80 2.68 -12.46
C GLY A 16 4.38 1.21 -12.40
N GLU A 17 5.35 0.30 -12.28
CA GLU A 17 5.08 -1.13 -12.12
C GLU A 17 4.35 -1.41 -10.80
N MET A 18 4.76 -0.73 -9.73
CA MET A 18 4.10 -0.89 -8.44
C MET A 18 2.71 -0.26 -8.42
N ILE A 19 2.51 0.88 -9.09
CA ILE A 19 1.19 1.48 -9.23
C ILE A 19 0.21 0.49 -9.89
N LYS A 20 0.62 -0.17 -10.96
CA LYS A 20 -0.21 -1.17 -11.63
C LYS A 20 -0.62 -2.29 -10.68
N ARG A 21 0.33 -2.80 -9.90
CA ARG A 21 0.08 -3.87 -8.93
C ARG A 21 -0.90 -3.42 -7.85
N PHE A 22 -0.72 -2.24 -7.29
CA PHE A 22 -1.63 -1.70 -6.28
C PHE A 22 -3.03 -1.49 -6.83
N LYS A 23 -3.17 -1.03 -8.07
CA LYS A 23 -4.48 -0.90 -8.71
C LYS A 23 -5.17 -2.26 -8.92
N GLN A 24 -4.40 -3.30 -9.19
CA GLN A 24 -4.93 -4.66 -9.28
C GLN A 24 -5.35 -5.21 -7.90
N MET A 25 -4.69 -4.77 -6.83
CA MET A 25 -5.00 -5.16 -5.47
C MET A 25 -6.30 -4.53 -4.96
N GLN A 26 -6.64 -3.33 -5.40
CA GLN A 26 -7.78 -2.58 -4.88
C GLN A 26 -9.11 -3.35 -4.90
N PRO A 27 -9.50 -4.04 -6.01
CA PRO A 27 -10.73 -4.82 -6.01
C PRO A 27 -10.74 -5.95 -4.97
N LEU A 28 -9.60 -6.61 -4.75
CA LEU A 28 -9.48 -7.68 -3.76
C LEU A 28 -9.60 -7.13 -2.34
N MET A 29 -9.02 -5.97 -2.09
CA MET A 29 -9.13 -5.31 -0.79
C MET A 29 -10.57 -4.88 -0.50
N LYS A 30 -11.30 -4.43 -1.51
CA LYS A 30 -12.74 -4.14 -1.38
C LYS A 30 -13.55 -5.38 -1.01
N GLU A 31 -13.26 -6.52 -1.58
CA GLU A 31 -13.97 -7.77 -1.28
C GLU A 31 -13.90 -8.14 0.20
N VAL A 32 -12.79 -7.84 0.87
CA VAL A 32 -12.62 -8.14 2.29
C VAL A 32 -13.07 -6.99 3.20
N GLY A 33 -13.64 -5.93 2.64
CA GLY A 33 -14.14 -4.79 3.39
C GLY A 33 -13.12 -3.71 3.69
N MET A 34 -11.99 -3.72 3.02
CA MET A 34 -11.01 -2.64 3.09
C MET A 34 -11.33 -1.55 2.06
N THR A 35 -11.29 -0.30 2.46
CA THR A 35 -10.84 0.81 1.64
C THR A 35 -11.71 1.45 0.63
N GLU A 36 -12.73 2.08 1.03
CA GLU A 36 -13.31 3.12 0.17
C GLU A 36 -12.46 4.41 0.18
N SER A 37 -11.63 4.59 1.21
CA SER A 37 -10.84 5.82 1.42
C SER A 37 -9.36 5.69 1.08
N ALA A 38 -8.92 4.57 0.54
CA ALA A 38 -7.52 4.38 0.19
C ALA A 38 -7.13 5.16 -1.07
N ARG A 39 -5.94 5.73 -1.03
CA ARG A 39 -5.38 6.43 -2.20
C ARG A 39 -3.92 6.09 -2.38
N ILE A 40 -3.49 6.18 -3.63
CA ILE A 40 -2.11 5.94 -4.03
C ILE A 40 -1.51 7.27 -4.46
N MET A 41 -0.36 7.59 -3.91
CA MET A 41 0.36 8.82 -4.21
C MET A 41 1.79 8.51 -4.61
N THR A 42 2.36 9.35 -5.46
CA THR A 42 3.79 9.29 -5.80
C THR A 42 4.42 10.63 -5.52
N ASP A 43 5.73 10.62 -5.26
CA ASP A 43 6.46 11.83 -4.94
C ASP A 43 6.53 12.81 -6.11
N MET A 44 6.31 14.08 -5.81
CA MET A 44 6.60 15.20 -6.70
C MET A 44 7.72 16.04 -6.11
N ALA A 45 7.59 16.36 -4.83
CA ALA A 45 8.62 17.04 -4.04
C ALA A 45 8.34 16.75 -2.57
N GLY A 46 9.38 16.55 -1.77
CA GLY A 46 9.22 16.26 -0.34
C GLY A 46 10.47 15.66 0.27
N GLY A 47 10.32 15.13 1.49
CA GLY A 47 11.42 14.55 2.27
C GLY A 47 11.76 13.11 1.91
N GLU A 48 10.97 12.47 1.08
CA GLU A 48 11.20 11.08 0.67
C GLU A 48 12.13 11.02 -0.54
N PRO A 49 12.86 9.90 -0.74
CA PRO A 49 13.63 9.68 -1.97
C PRO A 49 12.76 9.72 -3.22
N PHE A 50 13.35 9.98 -4.37
CA PHE A 50 12.67 9.85 -5.65
C PHE A 50 12.15 8.41 -5.84
N TRP A 51 11.10 8.27 -6.62
CA TRP A 51 10.45 6.99 -6.94
C TRP A 51 9.76 6.37 -5.71
N THR A 52 9.18 7.20 -4.87
CA THR A 52 8.42 6.77 -3.70
C THR A 52 6.95 6.63 -4.05
N LEU A 53 6.35 5.52 -3.61
CA LEU A 53 4.92 5.27 -3.68
C LEU A 53 4.36 5.25 -2.26
N VAL A 54 3.25 5.94 -2.04
CA VAL A 54 2.55 5.95 -0.76
C VAL A 54 1.13 5.44 -0.95
N TRP A 55 0.80 4.39 -0.22
CA TRP A 55 -0.57 3.95 -0.02
C TRP A 55 -1.06 4.54 1.29
N GLU A 56 -2.16 5.29 1.24
CA GLU A 56 -2.70 5.96 2.42
C GLU A 56 -4.15 5.58 2.63
N GLN A 57 -4.51 5.28 3.87
CA GLN A 57 -5.85 4.83 4.22
C GLN A 57 -6.20 5.19 5.65
N GLU A 58 -7.45 5.62 5.86
CA GLU A 58 -8.01 5.78 7.20
C GLU A 58 -8.73 4.51 7.64
N THR A 59 -8.68 4.23 8.94
CA THR A 59 -9.38 3.10 9.54
C THR A 59 -9.85 3.45 10.95
N PRO A 60 -11.04 3.02 11.36
CA PRO A 60 -11.50 3.20 12.75
C PRO A 60 -10.84 2.22 13.72
N SER A 61 -10.26 1.12 13.23
CA SER A 61 -9.66 0.09 14.07
C SER A 61 -8.37 -0.43 13.44
N LEU A 62 -7.24 -0.27 14.13
CA LEU A 62 -5.95 -0.80 13.69
C LEU A 62 -5.94 -2.33 13.72
N GLU A 63 -6.55 -2.94 14.73
CA GLU A 63 -6.64 -4.40 14.81
C GLU A 63 -7.35 -4.98 13.59
N LYS A 64 -8.51 -4.43 13.26
CA LYS A 64 -9.26 -4.84 12.08
C LYS A 64 -8.47 -4.61 10.79
N TYR A 65 -7.80 -3.47 10.68
CA TYR A 65 -6.96 -3.16 9.52
C TYR A 65 -5.87 -4.22 9.33
N LEU A 66 -5.15 -4.57 10.40
CA LEU A 66 -4.08 -5.56 10.34
C LEU A 66 -4.60 -6.96 10.02
N ASP A 67 -5.75 -7.33 10.58
CA ASP A 67 -6.37 -8.62 10.29
C ASP A 67 -6.80 -8.73 8.83
N LEU A 68 -7.46 -7.71 8.30
CA LEU A 68 -7.87 -7.67 6.90
C LEU A 68 -6.66 -7.66 5.96
N THR A 69 -5.59 -6.97 6.33
CA THR A 69 -4.34 -6.98 5.57
C THR A 69 -3.76 -8.39 5.50
N ARG A 70 -3.73 -9.11 6.62
CA ARG A 70 -3.25 -10.50 6.64
C ARG A 70 -4.10 -11.41 5.78
N GLN A 71 -5.43 -11.28 5.85
CA GLN A 71 -6.34 -12.06 5.01
C GLN A 71 -6.09 -11.80 3.52
N THR A 72 -5.93 -10.53 3.16
CA THR A 72 -5.68 -10.14 1.78
C THR A 72 -4.35 -10.70 1.29
N MET A 73 -3.29 -10.59 2.09
CA MET A 73 -1.96 -11.07 1.72
C MET A 73 -1.85 -12.59 1.64
N SER A 74 -2.75 -13.33 2.30
CA SER A 74 -2.80 -14.79 2.20
C SER A 74 -3.64 -15.29 1.02
N ASP A 75 -4.35 -14.40 0.32
CA ASP A 75 -5.11 -14.75 -0.87
C ASP A 75 -4.16 -15.07 -2.03
N PRO A 76 -4.30 -16.25 -2.69
CA PRO A 76 -3.44 -16.61 -3.83
C PRO A 76 -3.46 -15.60 -4.97
N ARG A 77 -4.59 -14.92 -5.18
CA ARG A 77 -4.70 -13.87 -6.20
C ARG A 77 -3.80 -12.68 -5.87
N MET A 78 -3.73 -12.31 -4.58
CA MET A 78 -2.86 -11.24 -4.11
C MET A 78 -1.39 -11.64 -4.25
N GLN A 79 -1.04 -12.86 -3.87
CA GLN A 79 0.31 -13.36 -3.99
C GLN A 79 0.79 -13.32 -5.44
N LYS A 80 -0.09 -13.66 -6.38
CA LYS A 80 0.22 -13.60 -7.81
C LYS A 80 0.45 -12.17 -8.29
N ILE A 81 -0.39 -11.22 -7.84
CA ILE A 81 -0.23 -9.79 -8.17
C ILE A 81 1.12 -9.27 -7.67
N MET A 82 1.53 -9.66 -6.48
CA MET A 82 2.75 -9.18 -5.84
C MET A 82 4.00 -10.01 -6.19
N GLU A 83 3.85 -11.04 -7.02
CA GLU A 83 4.98 -11.87 -7.43
C GLU A 83 6.08 -11.02 -8.07
N GLY A 84 7.31 -11.16 -7.58
CA GLY A 84 8.46 -10.44 -8.10
C GLY A 84 8.55 -8.95 -7.70
N TYR A 85 7.73 -8.47 -6.76
CA TYR A 85 7.75 -7.04 -6.41
C TYR A 85 9.10 -6.58 -5.85
N HIS A 86 9.90 -7.48 -5.30
CA HIS A 86 11.26 -7.17 -4.83
C HIS A 86 12.19 -6.69 -5.95
N ASP A 87 11.87 -6.98 -7.20
CA ASP A 87 12.62 -6.47 -8.33
C ASP A 87 12.37 -4.97 -8.56
N PHE A 88 11.31 -4.42 -7.98
CA PHE A 88 10.91 -3.03 -8.16
C PHE A 88 11.03 -2.19 -6.90
N VAL A 89 11.05 -2.81 -5.72
CA VAL A 89 11.04 -2.13 -4.42
C VAL A 89 12.33 -2.42 -3.67
N GLU A 90 13.00 -1.37 -3.21
CA GLU A 90 14.24 -1.49 -2.42
C GLU A 90 13.95 -1.62 -0.93
N SER A 91 12.99 -0.85 -0.43
CA SER A 91 12.66 -0.79 0.99
C SER A 91 11.26 -0.22 1.18
N GLY A 92 10.76 -0.34 2.39
CA GLY A 92 9.48 0.24 2.74
C GLY A 92 9.35 0.45 4.24
N ARG A 93 8.39 1.26 4.63
CA ARG A 93 8.03 1.44 6.03
C ARG A 93 6.54 1.74 6.16
N ARG A 94 6.03 1.58 7.37
CA ARG A 94 4.66 1.94 7.72
C ARG A 94 4.68 3.08 8.71
N GLU A 95 3.79 4.06 8.51
CA GLU A 95 3.51 5.13 9.45
C GLU A 95 2.05 5.04 9.86
N ILE A 96 1.78 5.23 11.14
CA ILE A 96 0.42 5.22 11.69
C ILE A 96 0.25 6.45 12.55
N TYR A 97 -0.80 7.22 12.26
CA TYR A 97 -1.13 8.44 13.00
C TYR A 97 -2.54 8.31 13.58
N LYS A 98 -2.73 8.83 14.77
CA LYS A 98 -4.06 9.03 15.33
C LYS A 98 -4.61 10.36 14.84
N VAL A 99 -5.80 10.35 14.26
CA VAL A 99 -6.45 11.58 13.81
C VAL A 99 -7.13 12.22 15.02
N GLU A 100 -6.72 13.42 15.37
CA GLU A 100 -7.23 14.16 16.53
C GLU A 100 -8.52 14.95 16.22
#